data_97b9e639f433ecac5ac5a3b56010d7f6
#
_entry.id   97b9e639f433ecac5ac5a3b56010d7f6
#
_cell.length_a   1.000
_cell.length_b   1.000
_cell.length_c   1.000
_cell.angle_alpha   90.00
_cell.angle_beta   90.00
_cell.angle_gamma   90.00
#
_symmetry.space_group_name_H-M   'P 1'
#
loop_
_entity.id
_entity.type
_entity.pdbx_description
1 polymer ?
#
loop_
_entity_poly.entity_id
_entity_poly.type
_entity_poly.pdbx_seq_one_letter_code
_entity_poly.pdbx_strand_id
1 'polypeptide(L)'
;MRASLGDESARVWQEPSAESISITSISKGDEFEVGKVIRKKKETWVTITLDNGLTGYIPGDTHIFGVQTVEAVANDLEVHESASDESPVLTEIPKRTAFIVRGAEKVDDDTWYRVEDSEGVKGYMKAGPRLRVRPQVTRESARKMMITGGIFTAAGVLLYFVFPAPANTADNGVNFITLAIILLGLFQVFQGFMQYRQVNRKD
;
A
#
# COMPACT_ATOMS: atom_id res chain seq x y z
N MET A 1 -6.33 -0.86 -3.59
CA MET A 1 -5.48 -1.51 -2.56
C MET A 1 -5.71 -3.01 -2.67
N ARG A 2 -4.64 -3.82 -2.76
CA ARG A 2 -4.78 -5.29 -2.81
C ARG A 2 -5.00 -5.84 -1.41
N ALA A 3 -5.92 -6.79 -1.28
CA ALA A 3 -6.22 -7.48 -0.02
C ALA A 3 -6.52 -8.95 -0.28
N SER A 4 -6.47 -9.77 0.76
CA SER A 4 -6.91 -11.16 0.74
C SER A 4 -8.06 -11.38 1.73
N LEU A 5 -8.91 -12.38 1.45
CA LEU A 5 -9.98 -12.77 2.36
C LEU A 5 -9.41 -13.45 3.61
N GLY A 6 -9.83 -13.00 4.77
CA GLY A 6 -9.49 -13.59 6.09
C GLY A 6 -10.50 -14.63 6.56
N ASP A 7 -11.77 -14.47 6.21
CA ASP A 7 -12.84 -15.41 6.51
C ASP A 7 -12.74 -16.67 5.65
N GLU A 8 -13.36 -17.77 6.07
CA GLU A 8 -13.36 -19.03 5.32
C GLU A 8 -13.96 -18.88 3.92
N SER A 9 -15.04 -18.09 3.79
CA SER A 9 -15.64 -17.73 2.51
C SER A 9 -16.46 -16.46 2.63
N ALA A 10 -16.58 -15.71 1.52
CA ALA A 10 -17.48 -14.57 1.42
C ALA A 10 -18.21 -14.58 0.07
N ARG A 11 -19.49 -14.19 0.09
CA ARG A 11 -20.27 -14.01 -1.13
C ARG A 11 -20.01 -12.65 -1.73
N VAL A 12 -19.87 -12.61 -3.04
CA VAL A 12 -19.73 -11.37 -3.80
C VAL A 12 -21.07 -11.04 -4.46
N TRP A 13 -21.58 -9.86 -4.21
CA TRP A 13 -22.90 -9.41 -4.62
C TRP A 13 -22.81 -8.45 -5.81
N GLN A 14 -23.81 -8.44 -6.66
CA GLN A 14 -23.88 -7.56 -7.82
C GLN A 14 -24.11 -6.09 -7.42
N GLU A 15 -24.91 -5.87 -6.38
CA GLU A 15 -25.21 -4.55 -5.81
C GLU A 15 -24.92 -4.54 -4.30
N PRO A 16 -24.71 -3.36 -3.69
CA PRO A 16 -24.48 -3.23 -2.25
C PRO A 16 -25.79 -3.46 -1.46
N SER A 17 -26.28 -4.69 -1.45
CA SER A 17 -27.48 -5.13 -0.75
C SER A 17 -27.47 -6.66 -0.58
N ALA A 18 -27.87 -7.14 0.59
CA ALA A 18 -28.03 -8.56 0.89
C ALA A 18 -29.20 -9.22 0.11
N GLU A 19 -30.09 -8.42 -0.46
CA GLU A 19 -31.21 -8.87 -1.32
C GLU A 19 -30.80 -8.97 -2.79
N SER A 20 -29.58 -8.54 -3.15
CA SER A 20 -29.07 -8.59 -4.52
C SER A 20 -28.68 -10.02 -4.93
N ILE A 21 -28.38 -10.20 -6.20
CA ILE A 21 -27.90 -11.47 -6.74
C ILE A 21 -26.44 -11.66 -6.31
N SER A 22 -26.13 -12.84 -5.75
CA SER A 22 -24.74 -13.26 -5.56
C SER A 22 -24.17 -13.70 -6.90
N ILE A 23 -23.08 -13.03 -7.32
CA ILE A 23 -22.43 -13.30 -8.62
C ILE A 23 -21.33 -14.36 -8.52
N THR A 24 -20.69 -14.47 -7.35
CA THR A 24 -19.67 -15.49 -7.06
C THR A 24 -19.45 -15.58 -5.55
N SER A 25 -18.59 -16.50 -5.15
CA SER A 25 -18.01 -16.56 -3.80
C SER A 25 -16.49 -16.58 -3.89
N ILE A 26 -15.85 -16.06 -2.87
CA ILE A 26 -14.40 -16.09 -2.67
C ILE A 26 -14.08 -16.87 -1.40
N SER A 27 -12.95 -17.54 -1.40
CA SER A 27 -12.46 -18.39 -0.31
C SER A 27 -11.32 -17.71 0.44
N LYS A 28 -11.03 -18.19 1.63
CA LYS A 28 -9.92 -17.72 2.44
C LYS A 28 -8.62 -17.70 1.64
N GLY A 29 -7.98 -16.55 1.67
CA GLY A 29 -6.73 -16.35 0.96
C GLY A 29 -6.86 -15.87 -0.47
N ASP A 30 -8.06 -15.88 -1.07
CA ASP A 30 -8.27 -15.26 -2.37
C ASP A 30 -7.94 -13.78 -2.31
N GLU A 31 -7.21 -13.30 -3.31
CA GLU A 31 -6.79 -11.91 -3.40
C GLU A 31 -7.68 -11.13 -4.37
N PHE A 32 -7.89 -9.88 -4.04
CA PHE A 32 -8.70 -8.94 -4.83
C PHE A 32 -8.27 -7.50 -4.60
N GLU A 33 -8.68 -6.63 -5.51
CA GLU A 33 -8.51 -5.19 -5.33
C GLU A 33 -9.69 -4.61 -4.55
N VAL A 34 -9.40 -3.89 -3.47
CA VAL A 34 -10.37 -3.15 -2.67
C VAL A 34 -10.57 -1.76 -3.25
N GLY A 35 -11.81 -1.46 -3.61
CA GLY A 35 -12.24 -0.18 -4.15
C GLY A 35 -12.84 0.75 -3.09
N LYS A 36 -14.02 1.30 -3.40
CA LYS A 36 -14.71 2.26 -2.54
C LYS A 36 -15.53 1.58 -1.46
N VAL A 37 -15.60 2.23 -0.29
CA VAL A 37 -16.53 1.87 0.78
C VAL A 37 -17.83 2.63 0.58
N ILE A 38 -18.95 1.92 0.50
CA ILE A 38 -20.28 2.47 0.31
C ILE A 38 -21.08 2.25 1.59
N ARG A 39 -21.63 3.32 2.12
CA ARG A 39 -22.55 3.28 3.25
C ARG A 39 -23.96 3.48 2.76
N LYS A 40 -24.84 2.48 2.95
CA LYS A 40 -26.23 2.52 2.51
C LYS A 40 -27.14 2.20 3.72
N LYS A 41 -27.90 3.19 4.17
CA LYS A 41 -28.72 3.09 5.40
C LYS A 41 -27.86 2.73 6.62
N LYS A 42 -28.00 1.53 7.15
CA LYS A 42 -27.27 1.00 8.31
C LYS A 42 -26.16 0.02 7.93
N GLU A 43 -26.01 -0.29 6.64
CA GLU A 43 -25.08 -1.29 6.13
C GLU A 43 -23.88 -0.62 5.46
N THR A 44 -22.74 -1.25 5.62
CA THR A 44 -21.51 -0.85 4.92
C THR A 44 -21.14 -1.94 3.93
N TRP A 45 -20.78 -1.54 2.73
CA TRP A 45 -20.39 -2.43 1.65
C TRP A 45 -19.04 -1.98 1.08
N VAL A 46 -18.23 -2.94 0.65
CA VAL A 46 -16.93 -2.69 0.04
C VAL A 46 -16.95 -3.19 -1.40
N THR A 47 -16.61 -2.30 -2.33
CA THR A 47 -16.43 -2.70 -3.73
C THR A 47 -15.14 -3.48 -3.84
N ILE A 48 -15.17 -4.63 -4.51
CA ILE A 48 -13.99 -5.43 -4.82
C ILE A 48 -13.92 -5.73 -6.31
N THR A 49 -12.71 -5.91 -6.82
CA THR A 49 -12.45 -6.38 -8.18
C THR A 49 -11.54 -7.60 -8.09
N LEU A 50 -12.00 -8.72 -8.61
CA LEU A 50 -11.26 -9.98 -8.65
C LEU A 50 -10.24 -9.98 -9.80
N ASP A 51 -9.27 -10.88 -9.77
CA ASP A 51 -8.21 -10.98 -10.79
C ASP A 51 -8.74 -11.28 -12.21
N ASN A 52 -9.93 -11.90 -12.32
CA ASN A 52 -10.62 -12.11 -13.59
C ASN A 52 -11.35 -10.86 -14.11
N GLY A 53 -11.23 -9.71 -13.43
CA GLY A 53 -11.88 -8.45 -13.78
C GLY A 53 -13.34 -8.33 -13.30
N LEU A 54 -13.90 -9.35 -12.65
CA LEU A 54 -15.25 -9.30 -12.08
C LEU A 54 -15.29 -8.31 -10.92
N THR A 55 -16.20 -7.34 -11.00
CA THR A 55 -16.42 -6.36 -9.93
C THR A 55 -17.73 -6.64 -9.21
N GLY A 56 -17.71 -6.56 -7.89
CA GLY A 56 -18.88 -6.76 -7.04
C GLY A 56 -18.71 -6.14 -5.65
N TYR A 57 -19.56 -6.56 -4.73
CA TYR A 57 -19.62 -6.01 -3.39
C TYR A 57 -19.56 -7.11 -2.35
N ILE A 58 -18.83 -6.86 -1.28
CA ILE A 58 -18.81 -7.69 -0.07
C ILE A 58 -19.32 -6.86 1.13
N PRO A 59 -19.91 -7.48 2.17
CA PRO A 59 -20.26 -6.79 3.39
C PRO A 59 -19.06 -6.12 4.04
N GLY A 60 -19.26 -4.97 4.68
CA GLY A 60 -18.18 -4.21 5.29
C GLY A 60 -17.62 -4.80 6.59
N ASP A 61 -18.26 -5.80 7.14
CA ASP A 61 -17.83 -6.61 8.30
C ASP A 61 -17.01 -7.85 7.89
N THR A 62 -16.89 -8.11 6.59
CA THR A 62 -16.02 -9.18 6.07
C THR A 62 -14.57 -8.94 6.49
N HIS A 63 -13.96 -9.94 7.11
CA HIS A 63 -12.57 -9.86 7.53
C HIS A 63 -11.62 -9.96 6.33
N ILE A 64 -10.91 -8.88 6.05
CA ILE A 64 -9.94 -8.80 4.95
C ILE A 64 -8.56 -8.40 5.49
N PHE A 65 -7.51 -8.93 4.89
CA PHE A 65 -6.12 -8.62 5.21
C PHE A 65 -5.49 -7.84 4.05
N GLY A 66 -4.97 -6.66 4.34
CA GLY A 66 -4.26 -5.86 3.32
C GLY A 66 -2.92 -6.49 2.94
N VAL A 67 -2.75 -6.83 1.67
CA VAL A 67 -1.46 -7.33 1.15
C VAL A 67 -0.43 -6.20 1.23
N GLN A 68 0.68 -6.45 1.91
CA GLN A 68 1.69 -5.44 2.21
C GLN A 68 3.09 -5.92 1.88
N THR A 69 3.88 -5.01 1.31
CA THR A 69 5.33 -5.22 1.22
C THR A 69 5.98 -4.72 2.50
N VAL A 70 6.72 -5.59 3.14
CA VAL A 70 7.42 -5.32 4.40
C VAL A 70 8.91 -5.58 4.24
N GLU A 71 9.70 -5.08 5.17
CA GLU A 71 11.13 -5.30 5.28
C GLU A 71 11.45 -6.01 6.59
N ALA A 72 12.26 -7.05 6.53
CA ALA A 72 12.78 -7.74 7.71
C ALA A 72 13.69 -6.81 8.54
N VAL A 73 13.35 -6.61 9.82
CA VAL A 73 14.18 -5.84 10.77
C VAL A 73 15.08 -6.77 11.58
N ALA A 74 14.64 -8.01 11.82
CA ALA A 74 15.44 -9.06 12.45
C ALA A 74 16.27 -9.83 11.41
N ASN A 75 17.27 -10.56 11.87
CA ASN A 75 18.03 -11.48 11.02
C ASN A 75 17.27 -12.80 10.86
N ASP A 76 17.47 -13.44 9.72
CA ASP A 76 17.17 -14.85 9.46
C ASP A 76 15.75 -15.25 9.92
N LEU A 77 14.74 -14.62 9.24
CA LEU A 77 13.35 -14.95 9.48
C LEU A 77 13.00 -16.24 8.74
N GLU A 78 12.73 -17.31 9.48
CA GLU A 78 12.36 -18.60 8.93
C GLU A 78 10.98 -18.56 8.27
N VAL A 79 10.92 -19.10 7.05
CA VAL A 79 9.68 -19.31 6.30
C VAL A 79 9.43 -20.81 6.23
N HIS A 80 8.36 -21.26 6.85
CA HIS A 80 7.95 -22.65 6.96
C HIS A 80 6.98 -23.04 5.84
N GLU A 81 6.90 -24.32 5.53
CA GLU A 81 5.96 -24.87 4.54
C GLU A 81 4.49 -24.76 5.02
N SER A 82 4.26 -24.90 6.31
CA SER A 82 2.95 -24.76 6.95
C SER A 82 3.05 -23.91 8.22
N ALA A 83 1.90 -23.49 8.76
CA ALA A 83 1.81 -22.68 9.98
C ALA A 83 2.08 -23.52 11.25
N SER A 84 3.28 -24.06 11.38
CA SER A 84 3.74 -24.89 12.49
C SER A 84 5.24 -24.77 12.69
N ASP A 85 5.69 -24.68 13.94
CA ASP A 85 7.12 -24.70 14.30
C ASP A 85 7.80 -26.04 13.96
N GLU A 86 7.04 -27.14 13.79
CA GLU A 86 7.54 -28.45 13.41
C GLU A 86 7.64 -28.65 11.88
N SER A 87 7.10 -27.70 11.12
CA SER A 87 7.10 -27.76 9.66
C SER A 87 8.48 -27.45 9.09
N PRO A 88 8.86 -28.07 7.95
CA PRO A 88 10.11 -27.78 7.29
C PRO A 88 10.30 -26.29 6.97
N VAL A 89 11.51 -25.79 7.20
CA VAL A 89 11.90 -24.43 6.77
C VAL A 89 12.21 -24.46 5.28
N LEU A 90 11.49 -23.67 4.50
CA LEU A 90 11.67 -23.55 3.06
C LEU A 90 12.81 -22.61 2.69
N THR A 91 12.88 -21.48 3.40
CA THR A 91 13.88 -20.44 3.19
C THR A 91 14.00 -19.55 4.42
N GLU A 92 15.07 -18.77 4.46
CA GLU A 92 15.30 -17.73 5.47
C GLU A 92 15.33 -16.36 4.82
N ILE A 93 14.63 -15.39 5.38
CA ILE A 93 14.62 -14.00 4.90
C ILE A 93 15.66 -13.19 5.67
N PRO A 94 16.75 -12.75 5.00
CA PRO A 94 17.80 -11.97 5.63
C PRO A 94 17.28 -10.58 6.05
N LYS A 95 17.94 -9.98 7.05
CA LYS A 95 17.67 -8.61 7.47
C LYS A 95 17.77 -7.63 6.31
N ARG A 96 16.87 -6.63 6.30
CA ARG A 96 16.72 -5.61 5.26
C ARG A 96 16.23 -6.13 3.91
N THR A 97 15.82 -7.39 3.83
CA THR A 97 15.18 -7.93 2.64
C THR A 97 13.69 -7.59 2.65
N ALA A 98 13.17 -7.17 1.50
CA ALA A 98 11.76 -6.91 1.32
C ALA A 98 11.05 -8.21 0.89
N PHE A 99 9.87 -8.44 1.47
CA PHE A 99 9.00 -9.57 1.13
C PHE A 99 7.53 -9.13 1.26
N ILE A 100 6.61 -9.96 0.79
CA ILE A 100 5.18 -9.67 0.78
C ILE A 100 4.50 -10.46 1.87
N VAL A 101 3.72 -9.78 2.71
CA VAL A 101 2.76 -10.42 3.63
C VAL A 101 1.39 -10.41 2.96
N ARG A 102 0.86 -11.59 2.68
CA ARG A 102 -0.37 -11.81 1.94
C ARG A 102 -1.58 -12.10 2.83
N GLY A 103 -1.36 -12.48 4.08
CA GLY A 103 -2.42 -12.79 5.02
C GLY A 103 -1.85 -13.13 6.39
N ALA A 104 -2.77 -13.29 7.34
CA ALA A 104 -2.45 -13.79 8.66
C ALA A 104 -3.50 -14.85 9.04
N GLU A 105 -3.07 -15.87 9.76
CA GLU A 105 -3.96 -16.87 10.33
C GLU A 105 -3.54 -17.21 11.75
N LYS A 106 -4.50 -17.57 12.55
CA LYS A 106 -4.27 -18.01 13.92
C LYS A 106 -4.35 -19.53 13.95
N VAL A 107 -3.28 -20.17 14.37
CA VAL A 107 -3.20 -21.61 14.59
C VAL A 107 -2.86 -21.80 16.06
N ASP A 108 -3.78 -22.42 16.80
CA ASP A 108 -3.75 -22.53 18.25
C ASP A 108 -3.64 -21.14 18.91
N ASP A 109 -2.59 -20.89 19.67
CA ASP A 109 -2.35 -19.59 20.31
C ASP A 109 -1.41 -18.67 19.50
N ASP A 110 -0.79 -19.20 18.44
CA ASP A 110 0.16 -18.49 17.61
C ASP A 110 -0.48 -17.85 16.38
N THR A 111 0.02 -16.70 15.99
CA THR A 111 -0.34 -16.05 14.73
C THR A 111 0.77 -16.31 13.70
N TRP A 112 0.37 -16.71 12.50
CA TRP A 112 1.25 -16.97 11.38
C TRP A 112 0.92 -16.06 10.23
N TYR A 113 1.95 -15.47 9.60
CA TYR A 113 1.81 -14.67 8.40
C TYR A 113 2.04 -15.54 7.17
N ARG A 114 1.14 -15.49 6.21
CA ARG A 114 1.39 -16.02 4.87
C ARG A 114 2.29 -15.04 4.14
N VAL A 115 3.46 -15.49 3.74
CA VAL A 115 4.50 -14.64 3.15
C VAL A 115 4.92 -15.16 1.78
N GLU A 116 5.46 -14.24 0.98
CA GLU A 116 6.16 -14.55 -0.26
C GLU A 116 7.45 -13.74 -0.30
N ASP A 117 8.56 -14.43 -0.46
CA ASP A 117 9.88 -13.80 -0.51
C ASP A 117 10.15 -13.14 -1.86
N SER A 118 11.35 -12.56 -2.03
CA SER A 118 11.76 -11.90 -3.29
C SER A 118 11.99 -12.88 -4.45
N GLU A 119 12.11 -14.16 -4.19
CA GLU A 119 12.31 -15.23 -5.18
C GLU A 119 11.00 -15.93 -5.54
N GLY A 120 9.89 -15.54 -4.87
CA GLY A 120 8.56 -16.09 -5.10
C GLY A 120 8.27 -17.35 -4.26
N VAL A 121 9.12 -17.68 -3.29
CA VAL A 121 8.88 -18.77 -2.34
C VAL A 121 7.75 -18.35 -1.40
N LYS A 122 6.70 -19.16 -1.35
CA LYS A 122 5.52 -18.94 -0.51
C LYS A 122 5.56 -19.87 0.69
N GLY A 123 5.22 -19.35 1.86
CA GLY A 123 5.17 -20.13 3.08
C GLY A 123 4.60 -19.33 4.25
N TYR A 124 4.92 -19.77 5.43
CA TYR A 124 4.40 -19.23 6.68
C TYR A 124 5.54 -18.77 7.57
N MET A 125 5.38 -17.61 8.17
CA MET A 125 6.32 -17.05 9.13
C MET A 125 5.59 -16.77 10.43
N LYS A 126 6.14 -17.22 11.56
CA LYS A 126 5.55 -16.95 12.87
C LYS A 126 5.54 -15.46 13.16
N ALA A 127 4.42 -14.93 13.64
CA ALA A 127 4.32 -13.55 14.06
C ALA A 127 5.16 -13.31 15.33
N GLY A 128 5.79 -12.12 15.40
CA GLY A 128 6.66 -11.74 16.52
C GLY A 128 7.83 -10.90 16.10
N PRO A 129 8.58 -11.24 15.03
CA PRO A 129 9.66 -10.42 14.54
C PRO A 129 9.20 -9.02 14.16
N ARG A 130 10.03 -8.02 14.39
CA ARG A 130 9.75 -6.64 13.96
C ARG A 130 9.85 -6.54 12.45
N LEU A 131 8.73 -6.13 11.83
CA LEU A 131 8.62 -5.85 10.41
C LEU A 131 8.45 -4.35 10.19
N ARG A 132 9.05 -3.83 9.14
CA ARG A 132 8.85 -2.45 8.71
C ARG A 132 8.00 -2.44 7.44
N VAL A 133 6.81 -1.88 7.53
CA VAL A 133 5.97 -1.69 6.33
C VAL A 133 6.70 -0.74 5.36
N ARG A 134 6.89 -1.19 4.13
CA ARG A 134 7.35 -0.34 3.03
C ARG A 134 6.13 0.24 2.31
N PRO A 135 5.95 1.57 2.31
CA PRO A 135 4.85 2.16 1.55
C PRO A 135 5.02 1.79 0.07
N GLN A 136 3.99 1.19 -0.49
CA GLN A 136 3.96 0.91 -1.93
C GLN A 136 3.85 2.23 -2.68
N VAL A 137 4.81 2.48 -3.56
CA VAL A 137 4.74 3.61 -4.47
C VAL A 137 3.75 3.24 -5.58
N THR A 138 2.59 3.89 -5.57
CA THR A 138 1.57 3.74 -6.60
C THR A 138 1.70 4.86 -7.64
N ARG A 139 1.18 4.64 -8.86
CA ARG A 139 1.08 5.71 -9.87
C ARG A 139 0.35 6.93 -9.34
N GLU A 140 -0.68 6.72 -8.52
CA GLU A 140 -1.45 7.79 -7.92
C GLU A 140 -0.64 8.59 -6.89
N SER A 141 0.14 7.92 -6.02
CA SER A 141 1.01 8.60 -5.05
C SER A 141 2.11 9.40 -5.73
N ALA A 142 2.72 8.84 -6.77
CA ALA A 142 3.73 9.52 -7.58
C ALA A 142 3.15 10.77 -8.29
N ARG A 143 1.94 10.64 -8.87
CA ARG A 143 1.22 11.76 -9.50
C ARG A 143 0.85 12.85 -8.48
N LYS A 144 0.33 12.49 -7.31
CA LYS A 144 0.02 13.44 -6.24
C LYS A 144 1.27 14.21 -5.81
N MET A 145 2.41 13.52 -5.67
CA MET A 145 3.67 14.14 -5.33
C MET A 145 4.14 15.16 -6.39
N MET A 146 4.02 14.82 -7.68
CA MET A 146 4.33 15.76 -8.78
C MET A 146 3.41 16.99 -8.76
N ILE A 147 2.10 16.80 -8.56
CA ILE A 147 1.13 17.91 -8.50
C ILE A 147 1.44 18.83 -7.31
N THR A 148 1.66 18.26 -6.14
CA THR A 148 1.99 19.03 -4.92
C THR A 148 3.28 19.82 -5.11
N GLY A 149 4.33 19.18 -5.65
CA GLY A 149 5.59 19.85 -5.96
C GLY A 149 5.42 20.99 -6.97
N GLY A 150 4.60 20.78 -8.01
CA GLY A 150 4.24 21.82 -8.99
C GLY A 150 3.55 23.03 -8.36
N ILE A 151 2.62 22.80 -7.42
CA ILE A 151 1.95 23.88 -6.69
C ILE A 151 2.95 24.67 -5.84
N PHE A 152 3.85 24.01 -5.12
CA PHE A 152 4.89 24.69 -4.33
C PHE A 152 5.84 25.51 -5.21
N THR A 153 6.25 24.96 -6.34
CA THR A 153 7.09 25.68 -7.30
C THR A 153 6.40 26.93 -7.82
N ALA A 154 5.13 26.80 -8.25
CA ALA A 154 4.35 27.94 -8.75
C ALA A 154 4.12 29.02 -7.68
N ALA A 155 3.81 28.60 -6.45
CA ALA A 155 3.64 29.51 -5.32
C ALA A 155 4.96 30.26 -5.00
N GLY A 156 6.09 29.56 -4.98
CA GLY A 156 7.40 30.18 -4.77
C GLY A 156 7.76 31.19 -5.86
N VAL A 157 7.50 30.86 -7.14
CA VAL A 157 7.69 31.79 -8.26
C VAL A 157 6.81 33.02 -8.11
N LEU A 158 5.54 32.84 -7.78
CA LEU A 158 4.61 33.94 -7.58
C LEU A 158 5.04 34.86 -6.43
N LEU A 159 5.45 34.28 -5.29
CA LEU A 159 5.99 35.04 -4.17
C LEU A 159 7.25 35.83 -4.53
N TYR A 160 8.12 35.27 -5.37
CA TYR A 160 9.31 35.95 -5.83
C TYR A 160 8.99 37.24 -6.64
N PHE A 161 7.95 37.21 -7.48
CA PHE A 161 7.51 38.37 -8.24
C PHE A 161 6.69 39.37 -7.44
N VAL A 162 5.88 38.92 -6.48
CA VAL A 162 4.99 39.79 -5.66
C VAL A 162 5.78 40.49 -4.56
N PHE A 163 6.81 39.86 -4.02
CA PHE A 163 7.68 40.40 -2.97
C PHE A 163 9.13 40.49 -3.44
N PRO A 164 9.44 41.38 -4.41
CA PRO A 164 10.83 41.58 -4.83
C PRO A 164 11.63 42.13 -3.66
N ALA A 165 12.86 41.64 -3.49
CA ALA A 165 13.76 42.17 -2.46
C ALA A 165 14.00 43.67 -2.69
N PRO A 166 13.93 44.49 -1.63
CA PRO A 166 14.29 45.90 -1.75
C PRO A 166 15.77 46.02 -2.16
N ALA A 167 16.04 46.85 -3.16
CA ALA A 167 17.35 46.97 -3.82
C ALA A 167 18.51 47.37 -2.91
N ASN A 168 18.24 47.82 -1.65
CA ASN A 168 19.21 48.45 -0.76
C ASN A 168 19.40 47.80 0.60
N THR A 169 18.90 46.58 0.83
CA THR A 169 19.12 45.90 2.12
C THR A 169 19.96 44.63 1.93
N ALA A 170 20.98 44.49 2.75
CA ALA A 170 21.80 43.27 2.87
C ALA A 170 20.99 42.06 3.36
N ASP A 171 19.67 42.23 3.54
CA ASP A 171 18.76 41.23 4.10
C ASP A 171 18.07 40.47 2.97
N ASN A 172 18.82 39.49 2.40
CA ASN A 172 18.33 38.58 1.36
C ASN A 172 17.36 37.50 1.90
N GLY A 173 16.83 37.65 3.13
CA GLY A 173 16.05 36.62 3.81
C GLY A 173 14.78 36.17 3.05
N VAL A 174 14.04 37.12 2.49
CA VAL A 174 12.79 36.81 1.75
C VAL A 174 13.10 36.09 0.44
N ASN A 175 14.17 36.51 -0.28
CA ASN A 175 14.58 35.85 -1.52
C ASN A 175 15.13 34.45 -1.26
N PHE A 176 15.81 34.23 -0.15
CA PHE A 176 16.32 32.92 0.23
C PHE A 176 15.17 31.95 0.56
N ILE A 177 14.12 32.41 1.27
CA ILE A 177 12.95 31.59 1.59
C ILE A 177 12.18 31.23 0.29
N THR A 178 11.94 32.18 -0.59
CA THR A 178 11.24 31.90 -1.84
C THR A 178 12.02 30.96 -2.74
N LEU A 179 13.33 31.12 -2.82
CA LEU A 179 14.20 30.21 -3.57
C LEU A 179 14.17 28.79 -2.96
N ALA A 180 14.21 28.68 -1.64
CA ALA A 180 14.10 27.40 -0.95
C ALA A 180 12.76 26.69 -1.24
N ILE A 181 11.64 27.42 -1.27
CA ILE A 181 10.32 26.88 -1.63
C ILE A 181 10.31 26.36 -3.07
N ILE A 182 10.86 27.14 -4.03
CA ILE A 182 10.97 26.72 -5.44
C ILE A 182 11.80 25.43 -5.56
N LEU A 183 12.97 25.39 -4.93
CA LEU A 183 13.86 24.23 -4.97
C LEU A 183 13.20 22.99 -4.33
N LEU A 184 12.51 23.15 -3.22
CA LEU A 184 11.76 22.06 -2.58
C LEU A 184 10.67 21.53 -3.49
N GLY A 185 9.91 22.41 -4.14
CA GLY A 185 8.87 22.04 -5.10
C GLY A 185 9.43 21.26 -6.29
N LEU A 186 10.52 21.76 -6.90
CA LEU A 186 11.21 21.07 -8.00
C LEU A 186 11.74 19.71 -7.58
N PHE A 187 12.30 19.59 -6.38
CA PHE A 187 12.77 18.32 -5.84
C PHE A 187 11.64 17.30 -5.67
N GLN A 188 10.47 17.72 -5.19
CA GLN A 188 9.29 16.85 -5.06
C GLN A 188 8.78 16.42 -6.45
N VAL A 189 8.75 17.30 -7.44
CA VAL A 189 8.39 16.95 -8.83
C VAL A 189 9.35 15.90 -9.37
N PHE A 190 10.65 16.10 -9.18
CA PHE A 190 11.68 15.16 -9.63
C PHE A 190 11.54 13.80 -8.95
N GLN A 191 11.35 13.74 -7.63
CA GLN A 191 11.12 12.50 -6.91
C GLN A 191 9.85 11.78 -7.39
N GLY A 192 8.74 12.50 -7.55
CA GLY A 192 7.49 11.96 -8.08
C GLY A 192 7.67 11.37 -9.48
N PHE A 193 8.43 12.04 -10.35
CA PHE A 193 8.74 11.56 -11.70
C PHE A 193 9.58 10.28 -11.69
N MET A 194 10.60 10.22 -10.83
CA MET A 194 11.43 9.01 -10.69
C MET A 194 10.60 7.81 -10.19
N GLN A 195 9.74 8.04 -9.21
CA GLN A 195 8.82 7.02 -8.69
C GLN A 195 7.83 6.56 -9.78
N TYR A 196 7.27 7.49 -10.54
CA TYR A 196 6.35 7.18 -11.64
C TYR A 196 7.01 6.29 -12.71
N ARG A 197 8.28 6.57 -13.06
CA ARG A 197 9.04 5.73 -13.99
C ARG A 197 9.32 4.33 -13.44
N GLN A 198 9.57 4.19 -12.14
CA GLN A 198 9.80 2.88 -11.51
C GLN A 198 8.55 2.00 -11.54
N VAL A 199 7.38 2.58 -11.30
CA VAL A 199 6.10 1.85 -11.36
C VAL A 199 5.80 1.39 -12.79
N ASN A 200 6.03 2.24 -13.81
CA ASN A 200 5.77 1.90 -15.22
C ASN A 200 6.75 0.86 -15.82
N ARG A 201 7.89 0.59 -15.18
CA ARG A 201 8.82 -0.46 -15.63
C ARG A 201 8.48 -1.84 -15.14
N LYS A 202 7.57 -1.95 -14.18
CA LYS A 202 7.18 -3.24 -13.57
C LYS A 202 5.88 -3.83 -14.17
N ASP A 203 5.21 -3.07 -15.01
CA ASP A 203 4.11 -3.51 -15.87
C ASP A 203 4.65 -3.81 -17.29
#